data_b166ebde3293d5fa588568ea059a2fce
#
_entry.id   b166ebde3293d5fa588568ea059a2fce
#
_cell.length_a   1.000
_cell.length_b   1.000
_cell.length_c   1.000
_cell.angle_alpha   90.00
_cell.angle_beta   90.00
_cell.angle_gamma   90.00
#
_symmetry.space_group_name_H-M   'P 1'
#
loop_
_entity.id
_entity.type
_entity.pdbx_description
1 polymer ?
#
loop_
_entity_poly.entity_id
_entity_poly.type
_entity_poly.pdbx_seq_one_letter_code
_entity_poly.pdbx_strand_id
1 'polypeptide(L)'
;MKKIKIAAGLAHVDYGHLADLARVATEAGADYIHSDAADMHDLKNMQLMGGHQIIDGIRKHTDLPIECHIYTKTCDLLFIDKLAEVGTNMLILPA
;
A
#
# COMPACT_ATOMS: atom_id res chain seq x y z
N MET A 1 3.18 1.54 25.57
CA MET A 1 2.36 1.86 24.38
C MET A 1 3.05 2.96 23.58
N LYS A 2 3.22 2.77 22.30
CA LYS A 2 3.76 3.80 21.40
C LYS A 2 2.74 4.92 21.22
N LYS A 3 3.15 6.16 21.42
CA LYS A 3 2.33 7.33 21.09
C LYS A 3 2.42 7.68 19.61
N ILE A 4 3.60 7.44 19.00
CA ILE A 4 3.85 7.71 17.59
C ILE A 4 3.92 6.38 16.87
N LYS A 5 3.20 6.28 15.77
CA LYS A 5 3.24 5.11 14.90
C LYS A 5 3.87 5.48 13.57
N ILE A 6 4.58 4.53 12.99
CA ILE A 6 5.32 4.72 11.75
C ILE A 6 4.78 3.76 10.70
N ALA A 7 4.38 4.33 9.55
CA ALA A 7 3.99 3.57 8.37
C ALA A 7 5.16 3.60 7.38
N ALA A 8 5.63 2.43 6.98
CA ALA A 8 6.71 2.32 6.01
C ALA A 8 6.12 2.35 4.59
N GLY A 9 6.44 3.39 3.84
CA GLY A 9 5.92 3.58 2.49
C GLY A 9 6.70 2.83 1.43
N LEU A 10 6.00 2.18 0.52
CA LEU A 10 6.58 1.38 -0.55
C LEU A 10 6.37 1.97 -1.96
N ALA A 11 6.03 3.28 -2.04
CA ALA A 11 5.73 3.90 -3.34
C ALA A 11 6.97 4.15 -4.20
N HIS A 12 8.09 4.50 -3.59
CA HIS A 12 9.29 4.93 -4.30
C HIS A 12 10.49 4.02 -4.02
N VAL A 13 10.25 2.74 -3.94
CA VAL A 13 11.26 1.74 -3.68
C VAL A 13 11.52 0.90 -4.94
N ASP A 14 12.51 0.04 -4.88
CA ASP A 14 12.76 -0.93 -5.95
C ASP A 14 11.66 -2.00 -5.94
N TYR A 15 10.79 -1.96 -6.92
CA TYR A 15 9.65 -2.89 -7.02
C TYR A 15 10.09 -4.35 -7.20
N GLY A 16 11.30 -4.58 -7.67
CA GLY A 16 11.85 -5.94 -7.73
C GLY A 16 12.14 -6.56 -6.36
N HIS A 17 12.13 -5.76 -5.29
CA HIS A 17 12.47 -6.19 -3.93
C HIS A 17 11.37 -5.91 -2.91
N LEU A 18 10.13 -5.75 -3.35
CA LEU A 18 9.03 -5.39 -2.46
C LEU A 18 8.84 -6.35 -1.28
N ALA A 19 8.93 -7.65 -1.54
CA ALA A 19 8.78 -8.65 -0.48
C ALA A 19 9.88 -8.53 0.58
N ASP A 20 11.11 -8.32 0.15
CA ASP A 20 12.24 -8.14 1.07
C ASP A 20 12.11 -6.85 1.86
N LEU A 21 11.65 -5.77 1.20
CA LEU A 21 11.46 -4.49 1.87
C LEU A 21 10.34 -4.55 2.90
N ALA A 22 9.27 -5.30 2.64
CA ALA A 22 8.21 -5.53 3.61
C ALA A 22 8.74 -6.26 4.84
N ARG A 23 9.59 -7.28 4.65
CA ARG A 23 10.24 -7.97 5.77
C ARG A 23 11.16 -7.05 6.57
N VAL A 24 11.98 -6.26 5.87
CA VAL A 24 12.90 -5.31 6.52
C VAL A 24 12.13 -4.30 7.35
N ALA A 25 11.06 -3.73 6.81
CA ALA A 25 10.22 -2.78 7.55
C ALA A 25 9.60 -3.42 8.80
N THR A 26 9.15 -4.66 8.69
CA THR A 26 8.59 -5.42 9.81
C THR A 26 9.63 -5.65 10.90
N GLU A 27 10.81 -6.12 10.53
CA GLU A 27 11.91 -6.38 11.46
C GLU A 27 12.44 -5.10 12.11
N ALA A 28 12.40 -3.99 11.38
CA ALA A 28 12.83 -2.69 11.89
C ALA A 28 11.84 -2.06 12.88
N GLY A 29 10.64 -2.63 13.03
CA GLY A 29 9.67 -2.17 14.00
C GLY A 29 8.65 -1.17 13.49
N ALA A 30 8.41 -1.10 12.19
CA ALA A 30 7.32 -0.29 11.64
C ALA A 30 5.98 -0.79 12.19
N ASP A 31 5.00 0.10 12.27
CA ASP A 31 3.67 -0.24 12.77
C ASP A 31 2.72 -0.63 11.65
N TYR A 32 2.93 -0.07 10.45
CA TYR A 32 2.11 -0.30 9.26
C TYR A 32 2.99 -0.38 8.04
N ILE A 33 2.50 -1.08 7.01
CA ILE A 33 3.00 -0.92 5.65
C ILE A 33 2.05 0.04 4.93
N HIS A 34 2.60 1.02 4.23
CA HIS A 34 1.82 1.96 3.44
C HIS A 34 2.05 1.70 1.95
N SER A 35 0.97 1.46 1.24
CA SER A 35 0.99 1.31 -0.22
C SER A 35 0.13 2.39 -0.85
N ASP A 36 0.43 2.71 -2.10
CA ASP A 36 -0.35 3.67 -2.87
C ASP A 36 -0.88 3.01 -4.13
N ALA A 37 -2.05 3.44 -4.57
CA ALA A 37 -2.64 3.00 -5.83
C ALA A 37 -3.06 4.24 -6.62
N ALA A 38 -2.50 4.42 -7.81
CA ALA A 38 -2.74 5.59 -8.64
C ALA A 38 -2.97 5.18 -10.08
N ASP A 39 -3.86 5.92 -10.76
CA ASP A 39 -4.29 5.60 -12.13
C ASP A 39 -3.79 6.60 -13.18
N MET A 40 -2.87 7.47 -12.86
CA MET A 40 -2.32 8.52 -13.72
C MET A 40 -3.25 9.72 -13.98
N HIS A 41 -4.53 9.61 -13.71
CA HIS A 41 -5.47 10.72 -14.02
C HIS A 41 -5.27 11.91 -13.11
N ASP A 42 -4.91 11.68 -11.86
CA ASP A 42 -4.76 12.72 -10.85
C ASP A 42 -3.32 13.12 -10.59
N LEU A 43 -2.35 12.49 -11.26
CA LEU A 43 -0.94 12.75 -11.07
C LEU A 43 -0.32 13.38 -12.32
N LYS A 44 0.26 14.57 -12.15
CA LYS A 44 0.87 15.32 -13.27
C LYS A 44 2.08 14.64 -13.86
N ASN A 45 2.77 13.80 -13.11
CA ASN A 45 3.96 13.07 -13.56
C ASN A 45 3.62 11.71 -14.17
N MET A 46 2.35 11.40 -14.33
CA MET A 46 1.86 10.20 -15.00
C MET A 46 2.43 8.90 -14.41
N GLN A 47 2.52 8.83 -13.10
CA GLN A 47 2.97 7.62 -12.43
C GLN A 47 1.80 6.65 -12.21
N LEU A 48 2.00 5.40 -12.62
CA LEU A 48 1.19 4.30 -12.15
C LEU A 48 1.80 3.75 -10.88
N MET A 49 1.02 3.64 -9.85
CA MET A 49 1.50 3.11 -8.58
C MET A 49 0.58 2.03 -8.06
N GLY A 50 1.19 0.95 -7.63
CA GLY A 50 0.52 -0.05 -6.84
C GLY A 50 -0.57 -0.81 -7.54
N GLY A 51 -1.60 -1.08 -6.79
CA GLY A 51 -2.70 -1.92 -7.18
C GLY A 51 -2.77 -3.14 -6.28
N HIS A 52 -3.83 -3.92 -6.45
CA HIS A 52 -4.06 -5.07 -5.57
C HIS A 52 -2.98 -6.16 -5.71
N GLN A 53 -2.35 -6.29 -6.88
CA GLN A 53 -1.29 -7.28 -7.08
C GLN A 53 -0.07 -7.01 -6.20
N ILE A 54 0.26 -5.73 -6.01
CA ILE A 54 1.37 -5.35 -5.14
C ILE A 54 1.07 -5.77 -3.69
N ILE A 55 -0.13 -5.46 -3.23
CA ILE A 55 -0.54 -5.81 -1.86
C ILE A 55 -0.61 -7.32 -1.69
N ASP A 56 -1.15 -8.03 -2.66
CA ASP A 56 -1.18 -9.50 -2.65
C ASP A 56 0.24 -10.07 -2.51
N GLY A 57 1.19 -9.51 -3.22
CA GLY A 57 2.59 -9.94 -3.16
C GLY A 57 3.22 -9.70 -1.79
N ILE A 58 3.07 -8.50 -1.24
CA ILE A 58 3.70 -8.17 0.05
C ILE A 58 2.98 -8.79 1.25
N ARG A 59 1.67 -9.07 1.15
CA ARG A 59 0.87 -9.59 2.26
C ARG A 59 1.44 -10.88 2.85
N LYS A 60 2.05 -11.70 2.01
CA LYS A 60 2.63 -12.99 2.41
C LYS A 60 3.93 -12.84 3.21
N HIS A 61 4.49 -11.66 3.27
CA HIS A 61 5.82 -11.41 3.83
C HIS A 61 5.81 -10.51 5.07
N THR A 62 4.64 -10.14 5.54
CA THR A 62 4.50 -9.32 6.75
C THR A 62 3.15 -9.59 7.42
N ASP A 63 3.14 -9.54 8.75
CA ASP A 63 1.90 -9.57 9.54
C ASP A 63 1.43 -8.17 9.92
N LEU A 64 2.18 -7.13 9.53
CA LEU A 64 1.79 -5.76 9.82
C LEU A 64 0.48 -5.40 9.11
N PRO A 65 -0.34 -4.53 9.70
CA PRO A 65 -1.46 -3.95 8.97
C PRO A 65 -0.96 -3.21 7.72
N ILE A 66 -1.69 -3.37 6.61
CA ILE A 66 -1.39 -2.68 5.36
C ILE A 66 -2.47 -1.64 5.12
N GLU A 67 -2.04 -0.38 4.97
CA GLU A 67 -2.91 0.70 4.53
C GLU A 67 -2.63 1.02 3.07
N CYS A 68 -3.68 1.36 2.31
CA CYS A 68 -3.55 1.73 0.91
C CYS A 68 -4.20 3.09 0.69
N HIS A 69 -3.41 4.03 0.18
CA HIS A 69 -3.90 5.35 -0.21
C HIS A 69 -4.27 5.33 -1.69
N ILE A 70 -5.51 5.67 -1.99
CA ILE A 70 -6.04 5.61 -3.35
C ILE A 70 -6.02 6.99 -3.98
N TYR A 71 -5.25 7.13 -5.07
CA TYR A 71 -5.12 8.34 -5.88
C TYR A 71 -5.73 8.07 -7.25
N THR A 72 -7.02 7.82 -7.29
CA THR A 72 -7.69 7.53 -8.55
C THR A 72 -8.78 8.57 -8.81
N LYS A 73 -9.03 8.85 -10.07
CA LYS A 73 -10.06 9.80 -10.47
C LYS A 73 -11.44 9.31 -10.06
N THR A 74 -11.66 8.00 -10.16
CA THR A 74 -12.88 7.35 -9.71
C THR A 74 -12.51 6.21 -8.77
N CYS A 75 -13.25 6.09 -7.68
CA CYS A 75 -13.04 5.01 -6.74
C CYS A 75 -14.12 3.96 -6.97
N ASP A 76 -13.81 2.96 -7.76
CA ASP A 76 -14.72 1.89 -8.13
C ASP A 76 -14.85 0.88 -6.99
N LEU A 77 -16.08 0.48 -6.67
CA LEU A 77 -16.34 -0.51 -5.61
C LEU A 77 -15.66 -1.84 -5.89
N LEU A 78 -15.58 -2.24 -7.16
CA LEU A 78 -14.89 -3.47 -7.53
C LEU A 78 -13.41 -3.43 -7.16
N PHE A 79 -12.77 -2.28 -7.35
CA PHE A 79 -11.39 -2.08 -6.96
C PHE A 79 -11.22 -2.13 -5.44
N ILE A 80 -12.12 -1.50 -4.70
CA ILE A 80 -12.12 -1.53 -3.23
C ILE A 80 -12.28 -2.97 -2.74
N ASP A 81 -13.21 -3.72 -3.30
CA ASP A 81 -13.40 -5.13 -2.94
C ASP A 81 -12.14 -5.95 -3.19
N LYS A 82 -11.46 -5.70 -4.32
CA LYS A 82 -10.23 -6.39 -4.66
C LYS A 82 -9.11 -6.09 -3.65
N LEU A 83 -8.96 -4.82 -3.26
CA LEU A 83 -7.99 -4.43 -2.24
C LEU A 83 -8.26 -5.12 -0.90
N ALA A 84 -9.52 -5.18 -0.50
CA ALA A 84 -9.90 -5.88 0.73
C ALA A 84 -9.61 -7.39 0.63
N GLU A 85 -9.95 -8.00 -0.49
CA GLU A 85 -9.77 -9.43 -0.73
C GLU A 85 -8.30 -9.86 -0.60
N VAL A 86 -7.36 -9.05 -1.07
CA VAL A 86 -5.93 -9.38 -1.01
C VAL A 86 -5.28 -9.05 0.34
N GLY A 87 -6.04 -8.54 1.29
CA GLY A 87 -5.56 -8.38 2.67
C GLY A 87 -5.21 -6.96 3.08
N THR A 88 -5.74 -5.95 2.40
CA THR A 88 -5.63 -4.56 2.85
C THR A 88 -6.46 -4.37 4.11
N ASN A 89 -5.88 -3.75 5.13
CA ASN A 89 -6.54 -3.53 6.41
C ASN A 89 -7.20 -2.15 6.51
N MET A 90 -6.70 -1.17 5.77
CA MET A 90 -7.15 0.21 5.87
C MET A 90 -7.05 0.89 4.52
N LEU A 91 -8.09 1.62 4.15
CA LEU A 91 -8.11 2.41 2.91
C LEU A 91 -8.16 3.89 3.24
N ILE A 92 -7.35 4.67 2.54
CA ILE A 92 -7.39 6.13 2.61
C ILE A 92 -7.92 6.60 1.27
N LEU A 93 -9.08 7.22 1.32
CA LEU A 93 -9.81 7.63 0.13
C LEU A 93 -9.67 9.13 -0.12
N PRO A 94 -9.75 9.58 -1.38
CA PRO A 94 -9.80 11.01 -1.67
C PRO A 94 -11.10 11.61 -1.10
N ALA A 95 -10.96 12.83 -0.61
CA ALA A 95 -12.10 13.56 -0.04
C ALA A 95 -13.01 14.11 -1.14
#